data_b25cbcb09c56ef6f87aabeaf5b903deb
#
_entry.id   b25cbcb09c56ef6f87aabeaf5b903deb
#
_cell.length_a   1.000
_cell.length_b   1.000
_cell.length_c   1.000
_cell.angle_alpha   90.00
_cell.angle_beta   90.00
_cell.angle_gamma   90.00
#
_symmetry.space_group_name_H-M   'P 1'
#
loop_
_entity.id
_entity.type
_entity.pdbx_description
1 polymer ?
#
loop_
_entity_poly.entity_id
_entity_poly.type
_entity_poly.pdbx_seq_one_letter_code
_entity_poly.pdbx_strand_id
1 'polypeptide(L)'
;MSTEEKDLNNELPPLGTEEGYQARIKKFLEIPGNNAVLAMFLQDWRPAPFHLDNPDNMTSREICEALEDSTELTTTEVAYAMSYLGYRLHCNAYRCHEWAMKPAFCSQGGTPFST
;
A
#
# COMPACT_ATOMS: atom_id res chain seq x y z
N MET A 1 -10.46 -5.80 -29.56
CA MET A 1 -9.46 -6.86 -29.44
C MET A 1 -9.12 -7.13 -28.01
N SER A 2 -9.32 -8.34 -27.61
CA SER A 2 -9.00 -8.71 -26.25
C SER A 2 -7.51 -8.60 -25.96
N THR A 3 -6.72 -8.60 -27.01
CA THR A 3 -5.27 -8.49 -26.87
C THR A 3 -4.88 -7.19 -26.17
N GLU A 4 -5.59 -6.12 -26.49
CA GLU A 4 -5.27 -4.83 -25.90
C GLU A 4 -5.49 -4.83 -24.40
N GLU A 5 -6.56 -5.48 -23.96
CA GLU A 5 -6.83 -5.54 -22.55
C GLU A 5 -5.77 -6.34 -21.83
N LYS A 6 -5.32 -7.41 -22.44
CA LYS A 6 -4.26 -8.20 -21.85
C LYS A 6 -2.98 -7.38 -21.75
N ASP A 7 -2.70 -6.61 -22.77
CA ASP A 7 -1.49 -5.81 -22.76
C ASP A 7 -1.50 -4.78 -21.66
N LEU A 8 -2.66 -4.18 -21.41
CA LEU A 8 -2.78 -3.23 -20.33
C LEU A 8 -2.51 -3.89 -18.98
N ASN A 9 -3.05 -5.08 -18.78
CA ASN A 9 -2.83 -5.78 -17.53
C ASN A 9 -1.38 -6.22 -17.39
N ASN A 10 -0.73 -6.51 -18.50
CA ASN A 10 0.63 -7.00 -18.48
C ASN A 10 1.65 -5.86 -18.38
N GLU A 11 1.21 -4.63 -18.55
CA GLU A 11 2.13 -3.52 -18.48
C GLU A 11 2.65 -3.24 -17.09
N LEU A 12 1.87 -3.63 -16.09
CA LEU A 12 2.31 -3.41 -14.72
C LEU A 12 3.23 -4.53 -14.28
N PRO A 13 4.39 -4.19 -13.73
CA PRO A 13 5.25 -5.22 -13.15
C PRO A 13 4.55 -5.95 -12.02
N PRO A 14 5.03 -7.14 -11.67
CA PRO A 14 4.36 -7.95 -10.65
C PRO A 14 4.31 -7.27 -9.29
N LEU A 15 3.28 -7.60 -8.55
CA LEU A 15 3.23 -7.21 -7.14
C LEU A 15 4.40 -7.86 -6.42
N GLY A 16 4.88 -7.17 -5.39
CA GLY A 16 6.02 -7.67 -4.64
C GLY A 16 7.35 -7.15 -5.12
N THR A 17 7.35 -6.44 -6.26
CA THR A 17 8.57 -5.80 -6.74
C THR A 17 8.48 -4.30 -6.53
N GLU A 18 9.62 -3.66 -6.43
CA GLU A 18 9.63 -2.20 -6.29
C GLU A 18 9.03 -1.53 -7.52
N GLU A 19 9.36 -2.04 -8.69
CA GLU A 19 8.82 -1.48 -9.93
C GLU A 19 7.31 -1.61 -9.97
N GLY A 20 6.78 -2.75 -9.52
CA GLY A 20 5.34 -2.96 -9.50
C GLY A 20 4.65 -2.02 -8.53
N TYR A 21 5.28 -1.78 -7.40
CA TYR A 21 4.72 -0.87 -6.42
C TYR A 21 4.65 0.55 -6.96
N GLN A 22 5.76 1.03 -7.52
CA GLN A 22 5.81 2.39 -8.04
C GLN A 22 4.85 2.57 -9.22
N ALA A 23 4.74 1.55 -10.06
CA ALA A 23 3.82 1.63 -11.19
C ALA A 23 2.38 1.78 -10.70
N ARG A 24 2.03 1.10 -9.63
CA ARG A 24 0.68 1.18 -9.08
C ARG A 24 0.42 2.48 -8.34
N ILE A 25 1.42 3.02 -7.67
CA ILE A 25 1.30 4.35 -7.07
C ILE A 25 1.01 5.37 -8.18
N LYS A 26 1.75 5.30 -9.27
CA LYS A 26 1.54 6.22 -10.38
C LYS A 26 0.14 6.10 -10.96
N LYS A 27 -0.30 4.87 -11.19
CA LYS A 27 -1.65 4.65 -11.71
C LYS A 27 -2.71 5.14 -10.74
N PHE A 28 -2.49 4.91 -9.46
CA PHE A 28 -3.42 5.36 -8.45
C PHE A 28 -3.59 6.87 -8.49
N LEU A 29 -2.48 7.59 -8.68
CA LEU A 29 -2.51 9.04 -8.74
C LEU A 29 -3.18 9.55 -10.01
N GLU A 30 -3.19 8.76 -11.08
CA GLU A 30 -3.82 9.15 -12.32
C GLU A 30 -5.34 9.02 -12.31
N ILE A 31 -5.87 8.29 -11.37
CA ILE A 31 -7.32 8.07 -11.31
C ILE A 31 -7.97 9.23 -10.55
N PRO A 32 -8.89 9.96 -11.20
CA PRO A 32 -9.56 11.07 -10.51
C PRO A 32 -10.31 10.57 -9.28
N GLY A 33 -10.26 11.33 -8.22
CA GLY A 33 -10.93 10.97 -6.99
C GLY A 33 -10.08 10.21 -6.00
N ASN A 34 -8.96 9.65 -6.43
CA ASN A 34 -8.07 8.98 -5.50
C ASN A 34 -7.28 10.02 -4.71
N ASN A 35 -7.03 9.69 -3.45
CA ASN A 35 -6.41 10.64 -2.54
C ASN A 35 -4.89 10.65 -2.72
N ALA A 36 -4.37 11.79 -3.18
CA ALA A 36 -2.93 11.91 -3.44
C ALA A 36 -2.12 11.93 -2.15
N VAL A 37 -2.68 12.47 -1.08
CA VAL A 37 -1.96 12.50 0.20
C VAL A 37 -1.72 11.09 0.70
N LEU A 38 -2.73 10.23 0.56
CA LEU A 38 -2.58 8.83 0.94
C LEU A 38 -1.51 8.15 0.10
N ALA A 39 -1.50 8.41 -1.20
CA ALA A 39 -0.51 7.81 -2.07
C ALA A 39 0.90 8.26 -1.68
N MET A 40 1.06 9.52 -1.32
CA MET A 40 2.37 10.02 -0.90
C MET A 40 2.81 9.40 0.43
N PHE A 41 1.86 9.23 1.34
CA PHE A 41 2.14 8.53 2.59
C PHE A 41 2.65 7.12 2.29
N LEU A 42 2.02 6.44 1.36
CA LEU A 42 2.36 5.05 1.05
C LEU A 42 3.64 4.91 0.25
N GLN A 43 4.24 6.00 -0.22
CA GLN A 43 5.57 5.95 -0.79
C GLN A 43 6.62 5.54 0.24
N ASP A 44 6.35 5.80 1.51
CA ASP A 44 7.28 5.47 2.57
C ASP A 44 7.06 4.07 3.14
N TRP A 45 6.10 3.33 2.61
CA TRP A 45 5.75 2.02 3.13
C TRP A 45 5.72 1.00 2.02
N ARG A 46 5.85 -0.26 2.40
CA ARG A 46 5.77 -1.38 1.44
C ARG A 46 5.01 -2.53 2.06
N PRO A 47 4.37 -3.36 1.23
CA PRO A 47 3.75 -4.57 1.75
C PRO A 47 4.78 -5.49 2.39
N ALA A 48 4.39 -6.17 3.44
CA ALA A 48 5.27 -7.05 4.19
C ALA A 48 4.56 -8.35 4.51
N PRO A 49 5.33 -9.42 4.79
CA PRO A 49 4.71 -10.61 5.36
C PRO A 49 4.12 -10.28 6.71
N PHE A 50 3.00 -10.92 7.03
CA PHE A 50 2.35 -10.63 8.30
C PHE A 50 3.13 -11.23 9.46
N HIS A 51 3.38 -10.42 10.46
CA HIS A 51 3.91 -10.86 11.74
C HIS A 51 3.09 -10.20 12.82
N LEU A 52 2.58 -11.00 13.73
CA LEU A 52 1.69 -10.50 14.76
C LEU A 52 2.36 -9.40 15.60
N ASP A 53 3.67 -9.54 15.82
CA ASP A 53 4.39 -8.61 16.67
C ASP A 53 5.00 -7.44 15.93
N ASN A 54 4.72 -7.34 14.63
CA ASN A 54 5.31 -6.26 13.83
C ASN A 54 4.73 -4.91 14.27
N PRO A 55 5.54 -4.01 14.84
CA PRO A 55 5.01 -2.72 15.30
C PRO A 55 4.61 -1.78 14.17
N ASP A 56 4.98 -2.09 12.94
CA ASP A 56 4.67 -1.25 11.80
C ASP A 56 3.32 -1.55 11.17
N ASN A 57 2.67 -2.62 11.58
CA ASN A 57 1.33 -2.91 11.08
C ASN A 57 0.37 -1.82 11.51
N MET A 58 -0.54 -1.45 10.62
CA MET A 58 -1.52 -0.41 10.93
C MET A 58 -2.90 -0.83 10.49
N THR A 59 -3.90 -0.43 11.28
CA THR A 59 -5.29 -0.59 10.84
C THR A 59 -5.63 0.53 9.87
N SER A 60 -6.73 0.34 9.12
CA SER A 60 -7.21 1.40 8.23
C SER A 60 -7.49 2.68 9.02
N ARG A 61 -8.04 2.52 10.22
CA ARG A 61 -8.35 3.68 11.05
C ARG A 61 -7.08 4.41 11.47
N GLU A 62 -6.04 3.67 11.82
CA GLU A 62 -4.78 4.30 12.20
C GLU A 62 -4.18 5.10 11.06
N ILE A 63 -4.32 4.59 9.84
CA ILE A 63 -3.83 5.32 8.68
C ILE A 63 -4.64 6.60 8.48
N CYS A 64 -5.96 6.52 8.64
CA CYS A 64 -6.79 7.71 8.56
C CYS A 64 -6.37 8.74 9.59
N GLU A 65 -6.09 8.30 10.81
CA GLU A 65 -5.70 9.21 11.88
C GLU A 65 -4.33 9.82 11.63
N ALA A 66 -3.43 9.05 11.06
CA ALA A 66 -2.09 9.55 10.76
C ALA A 66 -2.14 10.70 9.76
N LEU A 67 -3.14 10.74 8.91
CA LEU A 67 -3.24 11.74 7.86
C LEU A 67 -4.36 12.76 8.09
N GLU A 68 -5.00 12.72 9.26
CA GLU A 68 -6.18 13.54 9.46
C GLU A 68 -5.90 15.04 9.39
N ASP A 69 -4.68 15.44 9.69
CA ASP A 69 -4.32 16.86 9.61
C ASP A 69 -4.11 17.32 8.17
N SER A 70 -3.91 16.39 7.27
CA SER A 70 -3.61 16.72 5.89
C SER A 70 -4.77 16.48 4.95
N THR A 71 -5.62 15.51 5.28
CA THR A 71 -6.71 15.15 4.40
C THR A 71 -7.75 14.35 5.18
N GLU A 72 -8.95 14.33 4.66
CA GLU A 72 -9.99 13.47 5.22
C GLU A 72 -10.01 12.16 4.45
N LEU A 73 -9.97 11.07 5.19
CA LEU A 73 -9.99 9.75 4.60
C LEU A 73 -11.02 8.89 5.31
N THR A 74 -11.66 8.03 4.55
CA THR A 74 -12.48 6.98 5.14
C THR A 74 -11.71 5.68 5.15
N THR A 75 -12.12 4.77 6.02
CA THR A 75 -11.47 3.46 6.06
C THR A 75 -11.67 2.69 4.76
N THR A 76 -12.77 2.96 4.06
CA THR A 76 -13.01 2.33 2.75
C THR A 76 -11.99 2.81 1.73
N GLU A 77 -11.68 4.09 1.73
CA GLU A 77 -10.67 4.62 0.81
C GLU A 77 -9.30 4.02 1.10
N VAL A 78 -8.96 3.90 2.38
CA VAL A 78 -7.70 3.29 2.76
C VAL A 78 -7.65 1.84 2.32
N ALA A 79 -8.72 1.09 2.59
CA ALA A 79 -8.74 -0.33 2.21
C ALA A 79 -8.59 -0.51 0.72
N TYR A 80 -9.23 0.34 -0.07
CA TYR A 80 -9.09 0.27 -1.51
C TYR A 80 -7.64 0.47 -1.95
N ALA A 81 -7.01 1.52 -1.43
CA ALA A 81 -5.64 1.84 -1.81
C ALA A 81 -4.68 0.73 -1.37
N MET A 82 -4.82 0.26 -0.14
CA MET A 82 -3.94 -0.78 0.37
C MET A 82 -4.05 -2.05 -0.45
N SER A 83 -5.29 -2.44 -0.78
CA SER A 83 -5.51 -3.64 -1.59
C SER A 83 -4.93 -3.47 -2.98
N TYR A 84 -5.11 -2.29 -3.56
CA TYR A 84 -4.60 -2.02 -4.90
C TYR A 84 -3.08 -2.13 -4.95
N LEU A 85 -2.41 -1.71 -3.88
CA LEU A 85 -0.95 -1.72 -3.82
C LEU A 85 -0.38 -3.05 -3.35
N GLY A 86 -1.24 -4.00 -3.03
CA GLY A 86 -0.76 -5.34 -2.71
C GLY A 86 -0.55 -5.64 -1.24
N TYR A 87 -1.01 -4.76 -0.36
CA TYR A 87 -0.94 -5.04 1.06
C TYR A 87 -1.93 -6.13 1.44
N ARG A 88 -1.59 -6.88 2.47
CA ARG A 88 -2.44 -7.94 2.97
C ARG A 88 -3.01 -7.55 4.31
N LEU A 89 -4.28 -7.90 4.49
CA LEU A 89 -5.01 -7.58 5.71
C LEU A 89 -5.09 -8.83 6.57
N HIS A 90 -4.73 -8.70 7.84
CA HIS A 90 -4.71 -9.83 8.77
C HIS A 90 -5.36 -9.43 10.08
N CYS A 91 -5.98 -10.40 10.73
CA CYS A 91 -6.61 -10.18 12.02
C CYS A 91 -5.56 -10.35 13.13
N ASN A 92 -5.43 -9.34 13.98
CA ASN A 92 -4.44 -9.39 15.05
C ASN A 92 -5.04 -10.05 16.29
N ALA A 93 -4.28 -10.06 17.39
CA ALA A 93 -4.68 -10.72 18.63
C ALA A 93 -5.92 -10.09 19.26
N TYR A 94 -6.22 -8.85 18.91
CA TYR A 94 -7.37 -8.14 19.45
C TYR A 94 -8.56 -8.15 18.50
N ARG A 95 -8.51 -9.02 17.49
CA ARG A 95 -9.54 -9.17 16.49
C ARG A 95 -9.72 -7.92 15.61
N CYS A 96 -8.69 -7.11 15.55
CA CYS A 96 -8.66 -5.96 14.64
C CYS A 96 -7.88 -6.33 13.41
N HIS A 97 -8.33 -5.83 12.28
CA HIS A 97 -7.64 -6.12 11.02
C HIS A 97 -6.54 -5.08 10.78
N GLU A 98 -5.35 -5.58 10.55
CA GLU A 98 -4.18 -4.73 10.30
C GLU A 98 -3.57 -5.06 8.97
N TRP A 99 -3.04 -4.03 8.33
CA TRP A 99 -2.28 -4.19 7.10
C TRP A 99 -0.83 -4.51 7.47
N ALA A 100 -0.28 -5.53 6.83
CA ALA A 100 1.11 -5.92 7.08
C ALA A 100 2.01 -4.98 6.29
N MET A 101 2.78 -4.18 6.99
CA MET A 101 3.54 -3.07 6.41
C MET A 101 4.96 -3.08 6.92
N LYS A 102 5.84 -2.50 6.13
CA LYS A 102 7.21 -2.24 6.55
C LYS A 102 7.66 -0.93 5.93
N PRO A 103 8.64 -0.26 6.54
CA PRO A 103 9.18 0.96 5.93
C PRO A 103 9.80 0.67 4.56
N ALA A 104 9.68 1.65 3.67
CA ALA A 104 10.22 1.51 2.33
C ALA A 104 11.73 1.33 2.35
N PHE A 105 12.39 1.98 3.30
CA PHE A 105 13.85 1.94 3.40
C PHE A 105 14.24 1.40 4.75
N CYS A 106 15.23 0.52 4.69
CA CYS A 106 15.82 -0.02 5.89
C CYS A 106 16.92 0.92 6.34
N SER A 107 17.02 1.16 7.64
CA SER A 107 18.04 2.06 8.14
C SER A 107 19.44 1.49 7.98
N GLN A 108 19.57 0.23 7.69
CA GLN A 108 20.85 -0.38 7.54
C GLN A 108 21.32 -0.46 6.11
N GLY A 109 21.25 0.61 5.40
CA GLY A 109 21.94 0.60 4.14
C GLY A 109 21.08 0.43 2.94
N GLY A 110 19.83 0.69 3.10
CA GLY A 110 19.00 0.84 1.93
C GLY A 110 18.75 -0.43 1.16
N THR A 111 18.63 -1.52 1.85
CA THR A 111 18.22 -2.74 1.18
C THR A 111 16.80 -2.58 0.69
N PRO A 112 16.54 -2.83 -0.59
CA PRO A 112 15.19 -2.71 -1.11
C PRO A 112 14.25 -3.69 -0.44
N PHE A 113 12.96 -3.39 -0.49
CA PHE A 113 12.01 -4.24 0.20
C PHE A 113 11.91 -5.62 -0.41
N SER A 114 12.37 -5.78 -1.61
CA SER A 114 12.28 -7.06 -2.29
C SER A 114 13.32 -8.07 -1.85
N THR A 115 14.21 -7.69 -0.98
CA THR A 115 15.26 -8.61 -0.53
C THR A 115 15.04 -9.11 0.88
#